data_67990a8937e35b919fe2b46f2d57f9a1
#
_entry.id   67990a8937e35b919fe2b46f2d57f9a1
#
_cell.length_a   1.000
_cell.length_b   1.000
_cell.length_c   1.000
_cell.angle_alpha   90.00
_cell.angle_beta   90.00
_cell.angle_gamma   90.00
#
_symmetry.space_group_name_H-M   'P 1'
#
loop_
_entity.id
_entity.type
_entity.pdbx_description
1 polymer ?
#
loop_
_entity_poly.entity_id
_entity_poly.type
_entity_poly.pdbx_seq_one_letter_code
_entity_poly.pdbx_strand_id
1 'polypeptide(L)'
;MCIRDRCDVDNPLIGLNGATQMFGKQKGASDEGIYELEDKVIHFSKIVTKELKTDYTKHKGAGAAGGVGFAALSFLNAEFEGGFELISKLLNLKDKIKKGNYDYIITGEGCIDEQTQHGKLLKQLGLLGLKYSTPVIAFTGQLKKDLSVLNLPGITVANQITPENISISSAIKNTSKNLDRALMIQMSELLT
;
A
#
# COMPACT_ATOMS: atom_id res chain seq x y z
N MET A 1 6.41 5.94 -27.51
CA MET A 1 6.88 6.26 -26.13
C MET A 1 6.07 5.38 -25.20
N CYS A 2 6.71 4.51 -24.43
CA CYS A 2 6.00 3.68 -23.47
C CYS A 2 5.88 4.49 -22.16
N ILE A 3 4.66 4.84 -21.76
CA ILE A 3 4.39 5.52 -20.50
C ILE A 3 4.07 4.44 -19.48
N ARG A 4 4.91 4.36 -18.44
CA ARG A 4 4.66 3.48 -17.29
C ARG A 4 4.32 4.33 -16.09
N ASP A 5 3.14 4.14 -15.54
CA ASP A 5 2.75 4.75 -14.29
C ASP A 5 2.91 3.76 -13.13
N ARG A 6 3.24 4.28 -11.96
CA ARG A 6 3.42 3.50 -10.73
C ARG A 6 2.26 3.76 -9.83
N CYS A 7 1.41 2.75 -9.72
CA CYS A 7 0.19 2.85 -8.96
C CYS A 7 0.14 1.76 -7.89
N ASP A 8 0.10 2.18 -6.64
CA ASP A 8 -0.02 1.28 -5.49
C ASP A 8 -1.49 1.05 -5.06
N VAL A 9 -2.44 1.68 -5.76
CA VAL A 9 -3.86 1.45 -5.54
C VAL A 9 -4.48 0.65 -6.68
N ASP A 10 -5.35 -0.29 -6.34
CA ASP A 10 -6.03 -1.17 -7.30
C ASP A 10 -7.46 -0.69 -7.59
N ASN A 11 -7.86 0.46 -7.05
CA ASN A 11 -9.21 0.98 -7.17
C ASN A 11 -9.61 1.22 -8.62
N PRO A 12 -10.81 0.78 -9.03
CA PRO A 12 -11.40 1.13 -10.31
C PRO A 12 -11.74 2.64 -10.34
N LEU A 13 -12.12 3.14 -11.50
CA LEU A 13 -12.52 4.54 -11.63
C LEU A 13 -13.81 4.83 -10.87
N ILE A 14 -14.82 3.99 -11.03
CA ILE A 14 -16.21 4.19 -10.57
C ILE A 14 -16.70 3.03 -9.71
N GLY A 15 -17.80 3.25 -9.00
CA GLY A 15 -18.47 2.28 -8.13
C GLY A 15 -18.02 2.35 -6.67
N LEU A 16 -18.50 1.43 -5.84
CA LEU A 16 -18.30 1.46 -4.37
C LEU A 16 -16.82 1.54 -3.95
N ASN A 17 -15.92 0.92 -4.72
CA ASN A 17 -14.48 0.97 -4.51
C ASN A 17 -13.79 1.97 -5.48
N GLY A 18 -14.57 2.82 -6.15
CA GLY A 18 -14.08 3.78 -7.13
C GLY A 18 -13.36 4.98 -6.50
N ALA A 19 -12.73 5.76 -7.36
CA ALA A 19 -11.94 6.93 -6.96
C ALA A 19 -12.69 7.90 -6.05
N THR A 20 -13.92 8.22 -6.41
CA THR A 20 -14.72 9.23 -5.71
C THR A 20 -15.15 8.72 -4.34
N GLN A 21 -15.65 7.48 -4.25
CA GLN A 21 -16.13 6.88 -3.01
C GLN A 21 -14.99 6.66 -2.00
N MET A 22 -13.85 6.18 -2.47
CA MET A 22 -12.74 5.83 -1.58
C MET A 22 -11.90 7.03 -1.15
N PHE A 23 -11.74 8.03 -2.00
CA PHE A 23 -10.80 9.12 -1.76
C PHE A 23 -11.44 10.50 -1.67
N GLY A 24 -12.74 10.63 -1.99
CA GLY A 24 -13.42 11.93 -2.04
C GLY A 24 -13.43 12.64 -0.69
N LYS A 25 -13.82 11.96 0.38
CA LYS A 25 -13.83 12.52 1.74
C LYS A 25 -12.46 12.98 2.20
N GLN A 26 -11.44 12.18 1.98
CA GLN A 26 -10.05 12.52 2.32
C GLN A 26 -9.57 13.80 1.60
N LYS A 27 -10.13 14.06 0.42
CA LYS A 27 -9.83 15.24 -0.40
C LYS A 27 -10.78 16.42 -0.16
N GLY A 28 -11.64 16.33 0.85
CA GLY A 28 -12.49 17.43 1.29
C GLY A 28 -13.88 17.47 0.65
N ALA A 29 -14.32 16.44 -0.08
CA ALA A 29 -15.67 16.39 -0.59
C ALA A 29 -16.68 16.09 0.53
N SER A 30 -17.84 16.79 0.50
CA SER A 30 -19.00 16.43 1.32
C SER A 30 -19.66 15.15 0.83
N ASP A 31 -20.54 14.56 1.64
CA ASP A 31 -21.29 13.36 1.24
C ASP A 31 -22.12 13.59 -0.03
N GLU A 32 -22.79 14.74 -0.14
CA GLU A 32 -23.52 15.13 -1.35
C GLU A 32 -22.57 15.36 -2.53
N GLY A 33 -21.42 16.03 -2.31
CA GLY A 33 -20.39 16.27 -3.31
C GLY A 33 -19.79 14.97 -3.87
N ILE A 34 -19.73 13.90 -3.09
CA ILE A 34 -19.28 12.59 -3.56
C ILE A 34 -20.23 12.02 -4.62
N TYR A 35 -21.54 12.10 -4.41
CA TYR A 35 -22.52 11.64 -5.39
C TYR A 35 -22.44 12.45 -6.68
N GLU A 36 -22.37 13.76 -6.58
CA GLU A 36 -22.22 14.62 -7.76
C GLU A 36 -20.94 14.34 -8.55
N LEU A 37 -19.82 14.14 -7.85
CA LEU A 37 -18.54 13.82 -8.47
C LEU A 37 -18.60 12.44 -9.15
N GLU A 38 -19.20 11.44 -8.50
CA GLU A 38 -19.36 10.11 -9.06
C GLU A 38 -20.17 10.16 -10.37
N ASP A 39 -21.28 10.88 -10.39
CA ASP A 39 -22.11 11.04 -11.60
C ASP A 39 -21.33 11.72 -12.73
N LYS A 40 -20.54 12.74 -12.42
CA LYS A 40 -19.68 13.43 -13.41
C LYS A 40 -18.60 12.51 -13.96
N VAL A 41 -17.96 11.71 -13.11
CA VAL A 41 -16.94 10.74 -13.50
C VAL A 41 -17.54 9.63 -14.36
N ILE A 42 -18.72 9.11 -13.97
CA ILE A 42 -19.46 8.13 -14.76
C ILE A 42 -19.83 8.70 -16.15
N HIS A 43 -20.35 9.92 -16.18
CA HIS A 43 -20.71 10.56 -17.46
C HIS A 43 -19.49 10.72 -18.37
N PHE A 44 -18.40 11.27 -17.83
CA PHE A 44 -17.13 11.43 -18.56
C PHE A 44 -16.59 10.11 -19.09
N SER A 45 -16.57 9.08 -18.24
CA SER A 45 -16.05 7.78 -18.64
C SER A 45 -16.87 7.12 -19.76
N LYS A 46 -18.19 7.30 -19.78
CA LYS A 46 -19.07 6.83 -20.87
C LYS A 46 -18.73 7.49 -22.20
N ILE A 47 -18.46 8.82 -22.20
CA ILE A 47 -18.06 9.54 -23.41
C ILE A 47 -16.73 8.98 -23.93
N VAL A 48 -15.73 8.88 -23.05
CA VAL A 48 -14.40 8.38 -23.41
C VAL A 48 -14.46 6.95 -23.94
N THR A 49 -15.17 6.07 -23.24
CA THR A 49 -15.35 4.67 -23.67
C THR A 49 -16.01 4.56 -25.05
N LYS A 50 -17.02 5.40 -25.31
CA LYS A 50 -17.70 5.44 -26.60
C LYS A 50 -16.77 5.87 -27.74
N GLU A 51 -15.99 6.94 -27.51
CA GLU A 51 -15.07 7.49 -28.53
C GLU A 51 -13.88 6.57 -28.80
N LEU A 52 -13.29 6.01 -27.74
CA LEU A 52 -12.10 5.14 -27.87
C LEU A 52 -12.43 3.68 -28.09
N LYS A 53 -13.71 3.30 -27.98
CA LYS A 53 -14.20 1.90 -28.10
C LYS A 53 -13.51 0.92 -27.13
N THR A 54 -12.99 1.41 -26.02
CA THR A 54 -12.31 0.64 -24.99
C THR A 54 -12.70 1.15 -23.61
N ASP A 55 -13.11 0.25 -22.73
CA ASP A 55 -13.54 0.58 -21.36
C ASP A 55 -12.44 0.24 -20.34
N TYR A 56 -11.86 1.27 -19.74
CA TYR A 56 -10.90 1.15 -18.66
C TYR A 56 -11.48 1.45 -17.27
N THR A 57 -12.80 1.66 -17.14
CA THR A 57 -13.43 2.05 -15.86
C THR A 57 -13.19 1.05 -14.73
N LYS A 58 -13.11 -0.24 -15.05
CA LYS A 58 -12.88 -1.34 -14.10
C LYS A 58 -11.41 -1.77 -14.02
N HIS A 59 -10.54 -1.13 -14.80
CA HIS A 59 -9.12 -1.48 -14.77
C HIS A 59 -8.51 -1.14 -13.39
N LYS A 60 -7.68 -2.04 -12.88
CA LYS A 60 -6.96 -1.80 -11.64
C LYS A 60 -6.09 -0.55 -11.76
N GLY A 61 -6.23 0.37 -10.81
CA GLY A 61 -5.51 1.64 -10.82
C GLY A 61 -6.18 2.75 -11.64
N ALA A 62 -7.29 2.48 -12.35
CA ALA A 62 -8.01 3.54 -13.08
C ALA A 62 -8.47 4.67 -12.16
N GLY A 63 -8.80 4.36 -10.90
CA GLY A 63 -9.17 5.34 -9.86
C GLY A 63 -8.00 6.09 -9.22
N ALA A 64 -6.76 5.72 -9.54
CA ALA A 64 -5.58 6.36 -8.96
C ALA A 64 -5.58 7.88 -9.19
N ALA A 65 -5.17 8.61 -8.16
CA ALA A 65 -5.13 10.06 -8.17
C ALA A 65 -6.45 10.74 -8.59
N GLY A 66 -7.60 10.11 -8.26
CA GLY A 66 -8.93 10.65 -8.57
C GLY A 66 -9.35 10.51 -10.04
N GLY A 67 -8.82 9.50 -10.74
CA GLY A 67 -9.12 9.22 -12.14
C GLY A 67 -8.02 9.59 -13.14
N VAL A 68 -6.89 10.12 -12.67
CA VAL A 68 -5.70 10.32 -13.53
C VAL A 68 -5.25 9.00 -14.14
N GLY A 69 -5.36 7.90 -13.38
CA GLY A 69 -5.09 6.55 -13.90
C GLY A 69 -5.94 6.19 -15.10
N PHE A 70 -7.23 6.45 -15.06
CA PHE A 70 -8.13 6.24 -16.20
C PHE A 70 -7.70 7.06 -17.43
N ALA A 71 -7.35 8.33 -17.21
CA ALA A 71 -6.88 9.19 -18.30
C ALA A 71 -5.56 8.67 -18.90
N ALA A 72 -4.63 8.22 -18.07
CA ALA A 72 -3.36 7.65 -18.54
C ALA A 72 -3.58 6.39 -19.39
N LEU A 73 -4.45 5.48 -18.96
CA LEU A 73 -4.84 4.31 -19.73
C LEU A 73 -5.51 4.69 -21.07
N SER A 74 -6.49 5.61 -20.99
CA SER A 74 -7.36 5.93 -22.14
C SER A 74 -6.65 6.75 -23.20
N PHE A 75 -5.86 7.74 -22.82
CA PHE A 75 -5.30 8.72 -23.76
C PHE A 75 -3.81 8.54 -24.03
N LEU A 76 -3.09 7.89 -23.11
CA LEU A 76 -1.63 7.80 -23.22
C LEU A 76 -1.15 6.37 -23.45
N ASN A 77 -2.08 5.41 -23.54
CA ASN A 77 -1.76 3.98 -23.64
C ASN A 77 -0.74 3.54 -22.57
N ALA A 78 -0.95 4.01 -21.33
CA ALA A 78 -0.04 3.73 -20.22
C ALA A 78 -0.21 2.30 -19.72
N GLU A 79 0.89 1.74 -19.23
CA GLU A 79 0.89 0.48 -18.48
C GLU A 79 1.11 0.77 -17.00
N PHE A 80 0.38 0.08 -16.13
CA PHE A 80 0.56 0.20 -14.68
C PHE A 80 1.44 -0.91 -14.16
N GLU A 81 2.42 -0.53 -13.36
CA GLU A 81 3.27 -1.45 -12.62
C GLU A 81 3.19 -1.11 -11.13
N GLY A 82 3.04 -2.13 -10.26
CA GLY A 82 3.03 -1.94 -8.82
C GLY A 82 4.37 -1.38 -8.33
N GLY A 83 4.32 -0.43 -7.39
CA GLY A 83 5.54 0.19 -6.85
C GLY A 83 6.47 -0.85 -6.21
N PHE A 84 5.91 -1.80 -5.46
CA PHE A 84 6.69 -2.89 -4.86
C PHE A 84 7.40 -3.75 -5.91
N GLU A 85 6.69 -4.16 -6.98
CA GLU A 85 7.28 -4.97 -8.06
C GLU A 85 8.44 -4.26 -8.73
N LEU A 86 8.27 -2.97 -9.02
CA LEU A 86 9.32 -2.17 -9.64
C LEU A 86 10.54 -2.05 -8.73
N ILE A 87 10.35 -1.63 -7.47
CA ILE A 87 11.46 -1.48 -6.51
C ILE A 87 12.14 -2.83 -6.26
N SER A 88 11.35 -3.90 -6.12
CA SER A 88 11.86 -5.27 -5.96
C SER A 88 12.73 -5.70 -7.14
N LYS A 89 12.35 -5.36 -8.38
CA LYS A 89 13.16 -5.61 -9.58
C LYS A 89 14.44 -4.78 -9.59
N LEU A 90 14.34 -3.46 -9.35
CA LEU A 90 15.50 -2.56 -9.35
C LEU A 90 16.55 -2.94 -8.30
N LEU A 91 16.10 -3.39 -7.14
CA LEU A 91 16.98 -3.82 -6.05
C LEU A 91 17.44 -5.28 -6.17
N ASN A 92 16.92 -6.03 -7.15
CA ASN A 92 17.08 -7.48 -7.24
C ASN A 92 16.70 -8.20 -5.92
N LEU A 93 15.64 -7.72 -5.26
CA LEU A 93 15.29 -8.11 -3.91
C LEU A 93 15.04 -9.62 -3.80
N LYS A 94 14.34 -10.21 -4.75
CA LYS A 94 14.06 -11.65 -4.80
C LYS A 94 15.34 -12.50 -4.84
N ASP A 95 16.28 -12.11 -5.67
CA ASP A 95 17.56 -12.81 -5.78
C ASP A 95 18.44 -12.62 -4.55
N LYS A 96 18.42 -11.43 -3.95
CA LYS A 96 19.14 -11.16 -2.70
C LYS A 96 18.60 -12.05 -1.58
N ILE A 97 17.30 -12.10 -1.36
CA ILE A 97 16.69 -12.94 -0.33
C ILE A 97 17.00 -14.42 -0.60
N LYS A 98 16.84 -14.87 -1.86
CA LYS A 98 17.09 -16.27 -2.24
C LYS A 98 18.53 -16.72 -2.02
N LYS A 99 19.51 -15.85 -2.26
CA LYS A 99 20.95 -16.19 -2.23
C LYS A 99 21.65 -15.77 -0.95
N GLY A 100 21.03 -14.87 -0.17
CA GLY A 100 21.74 -14.10 0.83
C GLY A 100 21.84 -14.74 2.22
N ASN A 101 21.23 -15.89 2.46
CA ASN A 101 21.19 -16.53 3.79
C ASN A 101 20.88 -15.54 4.92
N TYR A 102 19.83 -14.73 4.73
CA TYR A 102 19.37 -13.81 5.76
C TYR A 102 18.54 -14.56 6.79
N ASP A 103 18.78 -14.31 8.06
CA ASP A 103 18.00 -14.86 9.16
C ASP A 103 16.61 -14.20 9.24
N TYR A 104 16.54 -12.90 8.91
CA TYR A 104 15.32 -12.12 9.00
C TYR A 104 15.23 -11.07 7.89
N ILE A 105 14.00 -10.74 7.51
CA ILE A 105 13.66 -9.53 6.75
C ILE A 105 13.06 -8.52 7.72
N ILE A 106 13.69 -7.37 7.87
CA ILE A 106 13.18 -6.29 8.74
C ILE A 106 12.52 -5.24 7.85
N THR A 107 11.31 -4.83 8.22
CA THR A 107 10.53 -3.82 7.51
C THR A 107 9.83 -2.88 8.49
N GLY A 108 9.27 -1.78 7.96
CA GLY A 108 8.54 -0.82 8.79
C GLY A 108 7.38 -0.17 8.07
N GLU A 109 6.38 0.25 8.84
CA GLU A 109 5.22 0.99 8.36
C GLU A 109 4.76 2.01 9.43
N GLY A 110 4.11 3.09 9.00
CA GLY A 110 3.60 4.11 9.93
C GLY A 110 2.49 3.58 10.85
N CYS A 111 1.57 2.79 10.32
CA CYS A 111 0.47 2.21 11.06
C CYS A 111 0.06 0.87 10.45
N ILE A 112 -0.12 -0.14 11.28
CA ILE A 112 -0.70 -1.43 10.89
C ILE A 112 -2.15 -1.46 11.37
N ASP A 113 -3.08 -1.52 10.41
CA ASP A 113 -4.52 -1.58 10.63
C ASP A 113 -5.22 -2.41 9.55
N GLU A 114 -6.56 -2.35 9.49
CA GLU A 114 -7.33 -3.09 8.50
C GLU A 114 -6.96 -2.74 7.05
N GLN A 115 -6.53 -1.51 6.78
CA GLN A 115 -6.12 -1.08 5.45
C GLN A 115 -4.79 -1.72 5.02
N THR A 116 -3.95 -2.12 5.97
CA THR A 116 -2.68 -2.79 5.70
C THR A 116 -2.88 -4.14 4.99
N GLN A 117 -4.01 -4.81 5.17
CA GLN A 117 -4.36 -6.04 4.41
C GLN A 117 -4.42 -5.77 2.90
N HIS A 118 -4.80 -4.55 2.54
CA HIS A 118 -4.84 -4.07 1.15
C HIS A 118 -3.54 -3.36 0.76
N GLY A 119 -2.68 -3.06 1.74
CA GLY A 119 -1.34 -2.51 1.56
C GLY A 119 -0.41 -3.53 0.89
N LYS A 120 0.33 -3.07 -0.11
CA LYS A 120 1.11 -3.97 -0.95
C LYS A 120 2.44 -4.35 -0.31
N LEU A 121 3.08 -3.45 0.46
CA LEU A 121 4.43 -3.65 0.97
C LEU A 121 4.54 -4.81 1.97
N LEU A 122 3.85 -4.73 3.11
CA LEU A 122 3.95 -5.76 4.15
C LEU A 122 3.49 -7.12 3.64
N LYS A 123 2.35 -7.16 2.93
CA LYS A 123 1.84 -8.40 2.35
C LYS A 123 2.83 -9.04 1.36
N GLN A 124 3.43 -8.23 0.48
CA GLN A 124 4.38 -8.74 -0.51
C GLN A 124 5.68 -9.20 0.13
N LEU A 125 6.21 -8.48 1.13
CA LEU A 125 7.38 -8.91 1.88
C LEU A 125 7.09 -10.18 2.67
N GLY A 126 5.94 -10.29 3.31
CA GLY A 126 5.53 -11.51 4.00
C GLY A 126 5.45 -12.72 3.06
N LEU A 127 4.85 -12.56 1.87
CA LEU A 127 4.82 -13.62 0.85
C LEU A 127 6.23 -14.00 0.36
N LEU A 128 7.14 -13.04 0.23
CA LEU A 128 8.54 -13.34 -0.08
C LEU A 128 9.22 -14.09 1.06
N GLY A 129 8.97 -13.67 2.30
CA GLY A 129 9.48 -14.34 3.50
C GLY A 129 9.04 -15.81 3.55
N LEU A 130 7.76 -16.08 3.32
CA LEU A 130 7.24 -17.46 3.23
C LEU A 130 7.92 -18.24 2.09
N LYS A 131 8.03 -17.64 0.92
CA LYS A 131 8.58 -18.28 -0.27
C LYS A 131 10.04 -18.72 -0.08
N TYR A 132 10.82 -17.95 0.65
CA TYR A 132 12.26 -18.19 0.84
C TYR A 132 12.60 -18.64 2.27
N SER A 133 11.59 -18.98 3.08
CA SER A 133 11.76 -19.42 4.47
C SER A 133 12.54 -18.42 5.33
N THR A 134 12.37 -17.13 5.07
CA THR A 134 13.01 -16.04 5.81
C THR A 134 11.95 -15.27 6.59
N PRO A 135 11.90 -15.37 7.93
CA PRO A 135 10.90 -14.68 8.74
C PRO A 135 10.91 -13.17 8.53
N VAL A 136 9.73 -12.54 8.56
CA VAL A 136 9.59 -11.08 8.40
C VAL A 136 9.16 -10.45 9.72
N ILE A 137 9.94 -9.48 10.18
CA ILE A 137 9.68 -8.69 11.38
C ILE A 137 9.33 -7.27 10.95
N ALA A 138 8.15 -6.80 11.35
CA ALA A 138 7.67 -5.47 11.06
C ALA A 138 7.78 -4.57 12.31
N PHE A 139 8.27 -3.34 12.13
CA PHE A 139 8.19 -2.28 13.12
C PHE A 139 7.19 -1.23 12.67
N THR A 140 6.27 -0.86 13.54
CA THR A 140 5.20 0.08 13.18
C THR A 140 5.09 1.21 14.20
N GLY A 141 4.80 2.41 13.71
CA GLY A 141 4.49 3.53 14.58
C GLY A 141 3.29 3.23 15.48
N GLN A 142 2.25 2.62 14.92
CA GLN A 142 1.04 2.24 15.65
C GLN A 142 0.51 0.88 15.16
N LEU A 143 0.18 0.01 16.11
CA LEU A 143 -0.48 -1.28 15.85
C LEU A 143 -1.93 -1.20 16.35
N LYS A 144 -2.88 -1.02 15.45
CA LYS A 144 -4.31 -0.88 15.79
C LYS A 144 -5.07 -2.21 15.88
N LYS A 145 -4.52 -3.24 15.28
CA LYS A 145 -5.10 -4.59 15.26
C LYS A 145 -4.01 -5.63 15.37
N ASP A 146 -4.28 -6.69 16.10
CA ASP A 146 -3.38 -7.83 16.20
C ASP A 146 -3.17 -8.53 14.85
N LEU A 147 -1.98 -9.06 14.63
CA LEU A 147 -1.64 -9.80 13.40
C LEU A 147 -2.57 -10.99 13.15
N SER A 148 -3.10 -11.60 14.22
CA SER A 148 -4.04 -12.72 14.14
C SER A 148 -5.36 -12.35 13.45
N VAL A 149 -5.75 -11.06 13.51
CA VAL A 149 -6.96 -10.51 12.87
C VAL A 149 -6.66 -10.06 11.44
N LEU A 150 -5.40 -9.70 11.18
CA LEU A 150 -4.94 -9.19 9.89
C LEU A 150 -4.41 -10.37 9.05
N ASN A 151 -4.95 -10.54 7.85
CA ASN A 151 -4.44 -11.54 6.91
C ASN A 151 -3.12 -11.05 6.26
N LEU A 152 -2.05 -11.07 7.05
CA LEU A 152 -0.68 -10.70 6.63
C LEU A 152 0.23 -11.94 6.68
N PRO A 153 0.12 -12.82 5.66
CA PRO A 153 0.88 -14.05 5.64
C PRO A 153 2.40 -13.79 5.65
N GLY A 154 3.15 -14.54 6.47
CA GLY A 154 4.61 -14.46 6.53
C GLY A 154 5.17 -13.32 7.38
N ILE A 155 4.34 -12.44 7.93
CA ILE A 155 4.76 -11.52 8.98
C ILE A 155 4.79 -12.31 10.30
N THR A 156 5.98 -12.53 10.83
CA THR A 156 6.18 -13.33 12.04
C THR A 156 5.91 -12.53 13.30
N VAL A 157 6.39 -11.29 13.32
CA VAL A 157 6.25 -10.38 14.46
C VAL A 157 5.96 -8.97 13.94
N ALA A 158 5.08 -8.24 14.63
CA ALA A 158 4.89 -6.81 14.44
C ALA A 158 5.06 -6.08 15.78
N ASN A 159 6.04 -5.20 15.83
CA ASN A 159 6.39 -4.43 17.03
C ASN A 159 5.91 -3.00 16.91
N GLN A 160 5.07 -2.55 17.84
CA GLN A 160 4.75 -1.13 17.96
C GLN A 160 5.92 -0.40 18.61
N ILE A 161 6.44 0.61 17.93
CA ILE A 161 7.56 1.41 18.43
C ILE A 161 7.11 2.59 19.31
N THR A 162 5.88 3.10 19.09
CA THR A 162 5.35 4.21 19.87
C THR A 162 4.91 3.73 21.25
N PRO A 163 5.43 4.31 22.34
CA PRO A 163 4.95 4.04 23.68
C PRO A 163 3.46 4.42 23.84
N GLU A 164 2.79 3.79 24.80
CA GLU A 164 1.43 4.14 25.14
C GLU A 164 1.33 5.59 25.69
N ASN A 165 0.17 6.20 25.51
CA ASN A 165 -0.15 7.53 26.06
C ASN A 165 0.71 8.70 25.54
N ILE A 166 1.30 8.58 24.36
CA ILE A 166 2.06 9.66 23.71
C ILE A 166 1.27 10.22 22.53
N SER A 167 1.28 11.55 22.37
CA SER A 167 0.65 12.20 21.21
C SER A 167 1.35 11.81 19.90
N ILE A 168 0.60 11.77 18.80
CA ILE A 168 1.14 11.44 17.47
C ILE A 168 2.30 12.35 17.09
N SER A 169 2.21 13.66 17.38
CA SER A 169 3.28 14.61 17.08
C SER A 169 4.57 14.30 17.86
N SER A 170 4.44 13.90 19.12
CA SER A 170 5.59 13.49 19.94
C SER A 170 6.16 12.15 19.47
N ALA A 171 5.31 11.21 19.08
CA ALA A 171 5.73 9.92 18.53
C ALA A 171 6.56 10.10 17.26
N ILE A 172 6.10 10.93 16.32
CA ILE A 172 6.80 11.25 15.07
C ILE A 172 8.16 11.90 15.38
N LYS A 173 8.20 12.88 16.28
CA LYS A 173 9.45 13.56 16.67
C LYS A 173 10.49 12.62 17.26
N ASN A 174 10.06 11.58 17.96
CA ASN A 174 10.91 10.61 18.63
C ASN A 174 11.05 9.27 17.91
N THR A 175 10.64 9.19 16.62
CA THR A 175 10.61 7.93 15.86
C THR A 175 11.93 7.18 15.90
N SER A 176 13.05 7.83 15.64
CA SER A 176 14.38 7.19 15.67
C SER A 176 14.67 6.54 17.03
N LYS A 177 14.52 7.29 18.10
CA LYS A 177 14.74 6.78 19.46
C LYS A 177 13.83 5.61 19.84
N ASN A 178 12.56 5.70 19.42
CA ASN A 178 11.58 4.65 19.66
C ASN A 178 11.92 3.39 18.88
N LEU A 179 12.35 3.55 17.61
CA LEU A 179 12.77 2.43 16.75
C LEU A 179 14.03 1.77 17.31
N ASP A 180 15.04 2.54 17.70
CA ASP A 180 16.28 2.01 18.28
C ASP A 180 15.97 1.13 19.51
N ARG A 181 15.11 1.63 20.39
CA ARG A 181 14.69 0.88 21.59
C ARG A 181 13.97 -0.41 21.22
N ALA A 182 13.01 -0.36 20.29
CA ALA A 182 12.24 -1.52 19.87
C ALA A 182 13.13 -2.57 19.18
N LEU A 183 14.07 -2.12 18.36
CA LEU A 183 15.06 -2.98 17.73
C LEU A 183 15.94 -3.70 18.75
N MET A 184 16.46 -2.97 19.75
CA MET A 184 17.31 -3.57 20.80
C MET A 184 16.56 -4.65 21.59
N ILE A 185 15.30 -4.42 21.94
CA ILE A 185 14.47 -5.40 22.63
C ILE A 185 14.29 -6.64 21.73
N GLN A 186 13.82 -6.44 20.51
CA GLN A 186 13.55 -7.56 19.60
C GLN A 186 14.82 -8.37 19.29
N MET A 187 15.95 -7.71 19.06
CA MET A 187 17.20 -8.43 18.79
C MET A 187 17.70 -9.20 20.01
N SER A 188 17.49 -8.70 21.23
CA SER A 188 17.85 -9.46 22.43
C SER A 188 17.01 -10.76 22.57
N GLU A 189 15.72 -10.71 22.20
CA GLU A 189 14.83 -11.89 22.20
C GLU A 189 15.21 -12.94 21.14
N LEU A 190 15.77 -12.51 20.02
CA LEU A 190 16.14 -13.40 18.91
C LEU A 190 17.51 -14.08 19.13
N LEU A 191 18.34 -13.53 20.03
CA LEU A 191 19.69 -14.03 20.33
C LEU A 191 19.72 -14.94 21.56
N THR A 192 18.60 -15.05 22.27
CA THR A 192 18.43 -15.98 23.42
C THR A 192 17.76 -17.28 22.97
#